data_150e24953884e64805366e4def9a589b
#
_entry.id   150e24953884e64805366e4def9a589b
#
_cell.length_a   1.000
_cell.length_b   1.000
_cell.length_c   1.000
_cell.angle_alpha   90.00
_cell.angle_beta   90.00
_cell.angle_gamma   90.00
#
_symmetry.space_group_name_H-M   'P 1'
#
loop_
_entity.id
_entity.type
_entity.pdbx_description
1 polymer ?
#
loop_
_entity_poly.entity_id
_entity_poly.type
_entity_poly.pdbx_seq_one_letter_code
_entity_poly.pdbx_strand_id
1 'polypeptide(L)'
;MGHRAGGRQIAQLALPALGVLAAEPLYLLFDIAVVGRLGAISLAGLAIGSLVLGLVGSQATFLSYGTTARAARRYGAGNRVAAVTEGVQATWLALGLGALVVVVVEATATPLVSAIASGDGITAAALPWLRIAILGTPAILVSLAGNGWLRGVQDTVRPLRYVVAGFGSSALLCPLLVYGWLGLPRWGLTGSAVANLVGQWLAALLFAGALLAERVSLRPDRAVLGAQLMMARDLIVRTLAFQVCYVSAAAVAARFGAAALAAHQVVLQLWGLLALVLDSLAIAAQSLVGAALGAGDAGHAKAVAWRVTAFSLLAAGILAAALGLGSSVLPGLFTDDRSVLAAIGVPWWFMVVQLPFAGIVFAVDGVLLGAGDAAFMRTATVASALVGFLPLVWLSLAYGWGWRVSGRDWARLSCCG
;
A
#
# COMPACT_ATOMS: atom_id res chain seq x y z
N MET A 1 -10.26 31.95 -15.77
CA MET A 1 -11.48 31.40 -15.14
C MET A 1 -11.08 30.35 -14.14
N GLY A 2 -11.03 30.70 -12.85
CA GLY A 2 -10.54 29.81 -11.78
C GLY A 2 -11.56 28.72 -11.47
N HIS A 3 -11.37 27.54 -12.01
CA HIS A 3 -12.09 26.37 -11.52
C HIS A 3 -11.61 26.10 -10.10
N ARG A 4 -12.40 26.55 -9.12
CA ARG A 4 -12.22 26.12 -7.73
C ARG A 4 -12.37 24.61 -7.70
N ALA A 5 -11.31 23.87 -7.31
CA ALA A 5 -11.41 22.42 -7.14
C ALA A 5 -12.59 22.12 -6.20
N GLY A 6 -13.71 21.72 -6.76
CA GLY A 6 -14.94 21.43 -6.03
C GLY A 6 -14.81 20.09 -5.30
N GLY A 7 -15.57 19.86 -4.23
CA GLY A 7 -15.62 18.56 -3.56
C GLY A 7 -15.90 17.40 -4.53
N ARG A 8 -16.66 17.66 -5.60
CA ARG A 8 -16.92 16.70 -6.68
C ARG A 8 -15.64 16.26 -7.40
N GLN A 9 -14.70 17.18 -7.68
CA GLN A 9 -13.44 16.82 -8.35
C GLN A 9 -12.55 15.97 -7.43
N ILE A 10 -12.48 16.29 -6.13
CA ILE A 10 -11.75 15.48 -5.14
C ILE A 10 -12.35 14.07 -5.09
N ALA A 11 -13.68 13.95 -4.98
CA ALA A 11 -14.35 12.65 -4.97
C ALA A 11 -14.16 11.86 -6.27
N GLN A 12 -14.19 12.50 -7.43
CA GLN A 12 -13.95 11.87 -8.73
C GLN A 12 -12.54 11.29 -8.88
N LEU A 13 -11.55 11.83 -8.17
CA LEU A 13 -10.19 11.29 -8.14
C LEU A 13 -10.02 10.26 -7.02
N ALA A 14 -10.56 10.52 -5.84
CA ALA A 14 -10.36 9.68 -4.67
C ALA A 14 -11.13 8.35 -4.75
N LEU A 15 -12.39 8.34 -5.21
CA LEU A 15 -13.17 7.10 -5.24
C LEU A 15 -12.61 6.03 -6.17
N PRO A 16 -12.22 6.34 -7.43
CA PRO A 16 -11.55 5.33 -8.26
C PRO A 16 -10.18 4.93 -7.70
N ALA A 17 -9.44 5.87 -7.08
CA ALA A 17 -8.16 5.55 -6.44
C ALA A 17 -8.35 4.58 -5.26
N LEU A 18 -9.39 4.77 -4.45
CA LEU A 18 -9.76 3.81 -3.39
C LEU A 18 -10.05 2.41 -3.97
N GLY A 19 -10.79 2.34 -5.09
CA GLY A 19 -11.04 1.08 -5.78
C GLY A 19 -9.77 0.38 -6.24
N VAL A 20 -8.78 1.13 -6.74
CA VAL A 20 -7.46 0.59 -7.10
C VAL A 20 -6.72 0.06 -5.87
N LEU A 21 -6.70 0.82 -4.78
CA LEU A 21 -6.03 0.44 -3.54
C LEU A 21 -6.67 -0.77 -2.86
N ALA A 22 -7.99 -0.88 -2.92
CA ALA A 22 -8.74 -1.98 -2.31
C ALA A 22 -8.69 -3.28 -3.12
N ALA A 23 -8.38 -3.22 -4.42
CA ALA A 23 -8.44 -4.36 -5.31
C ALA A 23 -7.48 -5.49 -4.90
N GLU A 24 -6.25 -5.17 -4.53
CA GLU A 24 -5.25 -6.14 -4.09
C GLU A 24 -5.63 -6.84 -2.78
N PRO A 25 -5.95 -6.14 -1.67
CA PRO A 25 -6.42 -6.78 -0.44
C PRO A 25 -7.66 -7.66 -0.64
N LEU A 26 -8.61 -7.21 -1.47
CA LEU A 26 -9.81 -8.00 -1.75
C LEU A 26 -9.48 -9.28 -2.53
N TYR A 27 -8.57 -9.20 -3.51
CA TYR A 27 -8.10 -10.37 -4.22
C TYR A 27 -7.35 -11.33 -3.30
N LEU A 28 -6.47 -10.84 -2.41
CA LEU A 28 -5.75 -11.68 -1.44
C LEU A 28 -6.70 -12.43 -0.51
N LEU A 29 -7.76 -11.78 -0.02
CA LEU A 29 -8.80 -12.44 0.79
C LEU A 29 -9.51 -13.54 -0.01
N PHE A 30 -9.82 -13.30 -1.26
CA PHE A 30 -10.42 -14.29 -2.16
C PHE A 30 -9.46 -15.47 -2.40
N ASP A 31 -8.19 -15.21 -2.68
CA ASP A 31 -7.18 -16.24 -2.91
C ASP A 31 -6.97 -17.11 -1.67
N ILE A 32 -6.90 -16.50 -0.48
CA ILE A 32 -6.87 -17.19 0.82
C ILE A 32 -8.09 -18.10 0.97
N ALA A 33 -9.28 -17.65 0.62
CA ALA A 33 -10.51 -18.43 0.72
C ALA A 33 -10.52 -19.64 -0.24
N VAL A 34 -9.97 -19.47 -1.44
CA VAL A 34 -9.84 -20.56 -2.43
C VAL A 34 -8.77 -21.56 -2.01
N VAL A 35 -7.56 -21.08 -1.72
CA VAL A 35 -6.41 -21.94 -1.36
C VAL A 35 -6.59 -22.59 0.01
N GLY A 36 -7.25 -21.92 0.95
CA GLY A 36 -7.52 -22.46 2.28
C GLY A 36 -8.28 -23.80 2.26
N ARG A 37 -9.09 -24.05 1.24
CA ARG A 37 -9.78 -25.33 1.04
C ARG A 37 -8.87 -26.48 0.58
N LEU A 38 -7.62 -26.20 0.19
CA LEU A 38 -6.61 -27.20 -0.12
C LEU A 38 -5.93 -27.79 1.14
N GLY A 39 -6.10 -27.10 2.28
CA GLY A 39 -5.52 -27.51 3.56
C GLY A 39 -4.42 -26.57 4.07
N ALA A 40 -4.01 -26.83 5.32
CA ALA A 40 -3.12 -25.95 6.08
C ALA A 40 -1.72 -25.75 5.45
N ILE A 41 -1.14 -26.78 4.83
CA ILE A 41 0.18 -26.69 4.18
C ILE A 41 0.14 -25.75 3.00
N SER A 42 -0.89 -25.84 2.15
CA SER A 42 -1.06 -24.96 1.00
C SER A 42 -1.29 -23.52 1.44
N LEU A 43 -2.09 -23.31 2.49
CA LEU A 43 -2.36 -21.98 3.04
C LEU A 43 -1.09 -21.35 3.64
N ALA A 44 -0.28 -22.13 4.37
CA ALA A 44 1.00 -21.69 4.89
C ALA A 44 2.01 -21.36 3.76
N GLY A 45 2.02 -22.16 2.68
CA GLY A 45 2.81 -21.89 1.49
C GLY A 45 2.43 -20.59 0.81
N LEU A 46 1.11 -20.35 0.63
CA LEU A 46 0.59 -19.08 0.12
C LEU A 46 1.02 -17.90 1.00
N ALA A 47 0.90 -18.04 2.32
CA ALA A 47 1.24 -16.97 3.25
C ALA A 47 2.71 -16.55 3.15
N ILE A 48 3.65 -17.52 3.07
CA ILE A 48 5.09 -17.23 2.91
C ILE A 48 5.37 -16.56 1.55
N GLY A 49 4.82 -17.10 0.46
CA GLY A 49 5.02 -16.54 -0.86
C GLY A 49 4.45 -15.12 -0.97
N SER A 50 3.24 -14.90 -0.46
CA SER A 50 2.59 -13.58 -0.45
C SER A 50 3.34 -12.57 0.43
N LEU A 51 3.95 -13.00 1.54
CA LEU A 51 4.78 -12.14 2.37
C LEU A 51 5.97 -11.59 1.58
N VAL A 52 6.70 -12.44 0.85
CA VAL A 52 7.84 -12.02 0.04
C VAL A 52 7.40 -11.07 -1.08
N LEU A 53 6.35 -11.43 -1.81
CA LEU A 53 5.82 -10.60 -2.89
C LEU A 53 5.29 -9.25 -2.38
N GLY A 54 4.61 -9.24 -1.23
CA GLY A 54 4.10 -8.05 -0.57
C GLY A 54 5.20 -7.09 -0.11
N LEU A 55 6.32 -7.62 0.41
CA LEU A 55 7.49 -6.81 0.75
C LEU A 55 8.06 -6.11 -0.49
N VAL A 56 8.19 -6.81 -1.60
CA VAL A 56 8.64 -6.23 -2.87
C VAL A 56 7.67 -5.15 -3.34
N GLY A 57 6.36 -5.43 -3.33
CA GLY A 57 5.32 -4.50 -3.74
C GLY A 57 5.31 -3.22 -2.89
N SER A 58 5.42 -3.36 -1.57
CA SER A 58 5.43 -2.21 -0.65
C SER A 58 6.60 -1.27 -0.89
N GLN A 59 7.80 -1.83 -1.15
CA GLN A 59 8.97 -1.01 -1.47
C GLN A 59 8.87 -0.34 -2.85
N ALA A 60 8.11 -0.91 -3.79
CA ALA A 60 7.96 -0.40 -5.14
C ALA A 60 6.91 0.72 -5.28
N THR A 61 6.15 1.05 -4.23
CA THR A 61 5.13 2.12 -4.24
C THR A 61 5.66 3.49 -4.66
N PHE A 62 6.98 3.74 -4.48
CA PHE A 62 7.64 4.95 -4.96
C PHE A 62 7.44 5.18 -6.47
N LEU A 63 7.33 4.12 -7.28
CA LEU A 63 7.05 4.24 -8.71
C LEU A 63 5.72 4.95 -8.97
N SER A 64 4.68 4.60 -8.22
CA SER A 64 3.38 5.26 -8.35
C SER A 64 3.41 6.69 -7.82
N TYR A 65 3.83 6.90 -6.59
CA TYR A 65 3.81 8.23 -5.96
C TYR A 65 4.80 9.20 -6.63
N GLY A 66 6.02 8.76 -6.92
CA GLY A 66 7.02 9.58 -7.59
C GLY A 66 6.59 10.02 -8.99
N THR A 67 6.05 9.09 -9.77
CA THR A 67 5.56 9.38 -11.11
C THR A 67 4.34 10.28 -11.08
N THR A 68 3.40 10.08 -10.15
CA THR A 68 2.22 10.95 -9.99
C THR A 68 2.62 12.40 -9.75
N ALA A 69 3.54 12.67 -8.81
CA ALA A 69 3.99 14.01 -8.48
C ALA A 69 4.60 14.74 -9.70
N ARG A 70 5.49 14.06 -10.40
CA ARG A 70 6.21 14.63 -11.54
C ARG A 70 5.29 14.82 -12.75
N ALA A 71 4.47 13.82 -13.06
CA ALA A 71 3.49 13.90 -14.16
C ALA A 71 2.43 14.98 -13.90
N ALA A 72 1.93 15.12 -12.67
CA ALA A 72 0.97 16.15 -12.31
C ALA A 72 1.53 17.56 -12.52
N ARG A 73 2.78 17.81 -12.13
CA ARG A 73 3.44 19.10 -12.37
C ARG A 73 3.58 19.42 -13.85
N ARG A 74 4.00 18.44 -14.67
CA ARG A 74 4.12 18.63 -16.12
C ARG A 74 2.75 18.85 -16.76
N TYR A 75 1.75 18.12 -16.31
CA TYR A 75 0.36 18.27 -16.77
C TYR A 75 -0.21 19.64 -16.44
N GLY A 76 -0.02 20.11 -15.20
CA GLY A 76 -0.45 21.46 -14.78
C GLY A 76 0.23 22.59 -15.53
N ALA A 77 1.49 22.41 -15.96
CA ALA A 77 2.20 23.33 -16.84
C ALA A 77 1.68 23.32 -18.30
N GLY A 78 0.61 22.56 -18.60
CA GLY A 78 0.07 22.45 -19.96
C GLY A 78 0.84 21.48 -20.87
N ASN A 79 1.88 20.81 -20.37
CA ASN A 79 2.72 19.95 -21.16
C ASN A 79 2.37 18.46 -20.93
N ARG A 80 1.29 18.00 -21.60
CA ARG A 80 0.83 16.61 -21.53
C ARG A 80 1.90 15.62 -22.01
N VAL A 81 2.63 15.97 -23.09
CA VAL A 81 3.69 15.10 -23.64
C VAL A 81 4.77 14.83 -22.56
N ALA A 82 5.23 15.86 -21.87
CA ALA A 82 6.21 15.70 -20.80
C ALA A 82 5.63 14.91 -19.62
N ALA A 83 4.34 15.07 -19.29
CA ALA A 83 3.68 14.28 -18.26
C ALA A 83 3.65 12.78 -18.60
N VAL A 84 3.35 12.41 -19.85
CA VAL A 84 3.36 11.03 -20.32
C VAL A 84 4.80 10.49 -20.39
N THR A 85 5.77 11.32 -20.76
CA THR A 85 7.21 10.95 -20.77
C THR A 85 7.68 10.53 -19.38
N GLU A 86 7.19 11.15 -18.27
CA GLU A 86 7.49 10.66 -16.92
C GLU A 86 6.99 9.22 -16.73
N GLY A 87 5.82 8.86 -17.28
CA GLY A 87 5.29 7.50 -17.29
C GLY A 87 6.16 6.52 -18.10
N VAL A 88 6.68 6.94 -19.27
CA VAL A 88 7.61 6.13 -20.06
C VAL A 88 8.88 5.82 -19.26
N GLN A 89 9.48 6.83 -18.64
CA GLN A 89 10.70 6.63 -17.86
C GLN A 89 10.46 5.76 -16.62
N ALA A 90 9.31 5.95 -15.92
CA ALA A 90 8.91 5.09 -14.81
C ALA A 90 8.70 3.63 -15.26
N THR A 91 8.20 3.40 -16.47
CA THR A 91 8.03 2.06 -17.05
C THR A 91 9.40 1.40 -17.32
N TRP A 92 10.40 2.14 -17.79
CA TRP A 92 11.76 1.63 -17.93
C TRP A 92 12.38 1.25 -16.58
N LEU A 93 12.19 2.09 -15.55
CA LEU A 93 12.63 1.76 -14.19
C LEU A 93 11.89 0.52 -13.64
N ALA A 94 10.59 0.42 -13.89
CA ALA A 94 9.77 -0.71 -13.50
C ALA A 94 10.26 -2.02 -14.10
N LEU A 95 10.55 -2.04 -15.40
CA LEU A 95 11.07 -3.22 -16.10
C LEU A 95 12.46 -3.61 -15.61
N GLY A 96 13.38 -2.63 -15.48
CA GLY A 96 14.73 -2.89 -15.01
C GLY A 96 14.77 -3.38 -13.57
N LEU A 97 14.05 -2.71 -12.66
CA LEU A 97 13.96 -3.10 -11.25
C LEU A 97 13.21 -4.43 -11.10
N GLY A 98 12.11 -4.62 -11.82
CA GLY A 98 11.35 -5.85 -11.81
C GLY A 98 12.16 -7.05 -12.25
N ALA A 99 12.94 -6.92 -13.33
CA ALA A 99 13.85 -7.97 -13.80
C ALA A 99 14.95 -8.26 -12.75
N LEU A 100 15.52 -7.21 -12.14
CA LEU A 100 16.52 -7.37 -11.07
C LEU A 100 15.94 -8.15 -9.89
N VAL A 101 14.74 -7.79 -9.43
CA VAL A 101 14.06 -8.46 -8.31
C VAL A 101 13.78 -9.93 -8.65
N VAL A 102 13.32 -10.23 -9.86
CA VAL A 102 13.12 -11.62 -10.30
C VAL A 102 14.42 -12.40 -10.20
N VAL A 103 15.51 -11.89 -10.75
CA VAL A 103 16.83 -12.57 -10.72
C VAL A 103 17.30 -12.80 -9.27
N VAL A 104 17.21 -11.78 -8.42
CA VAL A 104 17.65 -11.88 -7.02
C VAL A 104 16.80 -12.88 -6.24
N VAL A 105 15.47 -12.79 -6.35
CA VAL A 105 14.58 -13.68 -5.61
C VAL A 105 14.67 -15.10 -6.14
N GLU A 106 14.75 -15.34 -7.44
CA GLU A 106 14.97 -16.69 -8.00
C GLU A 106 16.27 -17.31 -7.51
N ALA A 107 17.35 -16.54 -7.46
CA ALA A 107 18.64 -17.01 -6.96
C ALA A 107 18.62 -17.32 -5.46
N THR A 108 17.79 -16.62 -4.69
CA THR A 108 17.73 -16.73 -3.22
C THR A 108 16.45 -17.41 -2.71
N ALA A 109 15.54 -17.85 -3.59
CA ALA A 109 14.22 -18.37 -3.20
C ALA A 109 14.31 -19.53 -2.21
N THR A 110 15.19 -20.50 -2.47
CA THR A 110 15.34 -21.69 -1.58
C THR A 110 15.81 -21.30 -0.18
N PRO A 111 16.96 -20.62 0.04
CA PRO A 111 17.37 -20.23 1.39
C PRO A 111 16.39 -19.24 2.04
N LEU A 112 15.75 -18.37 1.28
CA LEU A 112 14.77 -17.43 1.80
C LEU A 112 13.53 -18.13 2.35
N VAL A 113 12.94 -19.04 1.57
CA VAL A 113 11.75 -19.79 1.98
C VAL A 113 12.07 -20.72 3.12
N SER A 114 13.19 -21.46 3.09
CA SER A 114 13.59 -22.39 4.16
C SER A 114 13.92 -21.67 5.47
N ALA A 115 14.37 -20.42 5.43
CA ALA A 115 14.59 -19.62 6.65
C ALA A 115 13.29 -19.18 7.33
N ILE A 116 12.18 -19.07 6.57
CA ILE A 116 10.88 -18.62 7.09
C ILE A 116 9.97 -19.80 7.41
N ALA A 117 10.05 -20.88 6.62
CA ALA A 117 9.15 -22.02 6.72
C ALA A 117 9.50 -22.91 7.92
N SER A 118 8.47 -23.32 8.67
CA SER A 118 8.59 -24.26 9.78
C SER A 118 8.44 -25.71 9.30
N GLY A 119 9.36 -26.18 8.43
CA GLY A 119 9.42 -27.55 7.95
C GLY A 119 9.37 -27.74 6.44
N ASP A 120 9.85 -28.92 5.99
CA ASP A 120 10.04 -29.23 4.56
C ASP A 120 8.75 -29.24 3.74
N GLY A 121 7.62 -29.66 4.35
CA GLY A 121 6.32 -29.68 3.65
C GLY A 121 5.83 -28.28 3.26
N ILE A 122 6.03 -27.29 4.13
CA ILE A 122 5.66 -25.90 3.84
C ILE A 122 6.62 -25.31 2.81
N THR A 123 7.93 -25.58 2.94
CA THR A 123 8.94 -25.18 1.96
C THR A 123 8.62 -25.72 0.57
N ALA A 124 8.28 -27.00 0.47
CA ALA A 124 7.91 -27.64 -0.80
C ALA A 124 6.65 -27.03 -1.44
N ALA A 125 5.70 -26.54 -0.63
CA ALA A 125 4.51 -25.87 -1.11
C ALA A 125 4.79 -24.41 -1.51
N ALA A 126 5.53 -23.64 -0.70
CA ALA A 126 5.76 -22.21 -0.90
C ALA A 126 6.71 -21.91 -2.07
N LEU A 127 7.75 -22.73 -2.26
CA LEU A 127 8.81 -22.46 -3.24
C LEU A 127 8.30 -22.42 -4.69
N PRO A 128 7.52 -23.40 -5.20
CA PRO A 128 6.96 -23.33 -6.55
C PRO A 128 6.02 -22.14 -6.73
N TRP A 129 5.21 -21.84 -5.70
CA TRP A 129 4.32 -20.70 -5.74
C TRP A 129 5.08 -19.37 -5.88
N LEU A 130 6.11 -19.18 -5.04
CA LEU A 130 6.93 -17.95 -5.06
C LEU A 130 7.65 -17.78 -6.39
N ARG A 131 8.26 -18.84 -6.92
CA ARG A 131 8.97 -18.80 -8.22
C ARG A 131 8.08 -18.42 -9.38
N ILE A 132 6.83 -18.89 -9.39
CA ILE A 132 5.86 -18.49 -10.42
C ILE A 132 5.39 -17.06 -10.18
N ALA A 133 4.99 -16.71 -8.96
CA ALA A 133 4.42 -15.41 -8.64
C ALA A 133 5.43 -14.26 -8.83
N ILE A 134 6.72 -14.50 -8.54
CA ILE A 134 7.75 -13.46 -8.66
C ILE A 134 7.97 -13.01 -10.12
N LEU A 135 7.69 -13.86 -11.09
CA LEU A 135 7.71 -13.50 -12.52
C LEU A 135 6.66 -12.44 -12.87
N GLY A 136 5.69 -12.21 -12.00
CA GLY A 136 4.73 -11.11 -12.09
C GLY A 136 5.28 -9.76 -11.61
N THR A 137 6.43 -9.72 -10.92
CA THR A 137 6.97 -8.47 -10.37
C THR A 137 7.18 -7.37 -11.42
N PRO A 138 7.78 -7.62 -12.61
CA PRO A 138 7.88 -6.59 -13.63
C PRO A 138 6.51 -6.02 -14.03
N ALA A 139 5.50 -6.88 -14.12
CA ALA A 139 4.13 -6.48 -14.46
C ALA A 139 3.48 -5.64 -13.34
N ILE A 140 3.67 -6.01 -12.07
CA ILE A 140 3.24 -5.21 -10.91
C ILE A 140 3.87 -3.82 -10.96
N LEU A 141 5.18 -3.74 -11.18
CA LEU A 141 5.91 -2.47 -11.22
C LEU A 141 5.49 -1.60 -12.41
N VAL A 142 5.26 -2.19 -13.58
CA VAL A 142 4.71 -1.48 -14.76
C VAL A 142 3.31 -0.94 -14.45
N SER A 143 2.48 -1.71 -13.75
CA SER A 143 1.15 -1.25 -13.31
C SER A 143 1.24 -0.09 -12.32
N LEU A 144 2.21 -0.10 -11.40
CA LEU A 144 2.48 1.02 -10.48
C LEU A 144 2.93 2.28 -11.22
N ALA A 145 3.84 2.16 -12.20
CA ALA A 145 4.26 3.27 -13.05
C ALA A 145 3.08 3.81 -13.88
N GLY A 146 2.26 2.91 -14.44
CA GLY A 146 1.05 3.22 -15.19
C GLY A 146 0.02 3.97 -14.36
N ASN A 147 -0.25 3.50 -13.15
CA ASN A 147 -1.07 4.20 -12.16
C ASN A 147 -0.54 5.60 -11.90
N GLY A 148 0.78 5.74 -11.72
CA GLY A 148 1.42 7.00 -11.40
C GLY A 148 1.16 8.08 -12.45
N TRP A 149 1.46 7.81 -13.72
CA TRP A 149 1.29 8.84 -14.75
C TRP A 149 -0.17 9.15 -15.06
N LEU A 150 -1.06 8.15 -15.06
CA LEU A 150 -2.49 8.37 -15.27
C LEU A 150 -3.10 9.23 -14.15
N ARG A 151 -2.77 8.96 -12.88
CA ARG A 151 -3.15 9.80 -11.74
C ARG A 151 -2.59 11.22 -11.89
N GLY A 152 -1.36 11.34 -12.37
CA GLY A 152 -0.71 12.63 -12.65
C GLY A 152 -1.45 13.47 -13.68
N VAL A 153 -2.02 12.86 -14.71
CA VAL A 153 -2.88 13.55 -15.69
C VAL A 153 -4.35 13.59 -15.27
N GLN A 154 -4.65 13.34 -14.00
CA GLN A 154 -5.98 13.37 -13.38
C GLN A 154 -6.98 12.35 -13.94
N ASP A 155 -6.49 11.22 -14.45
CA ASP A 155 -7.31 10.09 -14.87
C ASP A 155 -7.12 8.93 -13.89
N THR A 156 -8.06 8.78 -12.98
CA THR A 156 -8.06 7.68 -12.00
C THR A 156 -9.02 6.55 -12.38
N VAL A 157 -9.86 6.77 -13.41
CA VAL A 157 -10.86 5.78 -13.84
C VAL A 157 -10.23 4.69 -14.72
N ARG A 158 -9.33 5.07 -15.65
CA ARG A 158 -8.61 4.07 -16.46
C ARG A 158 -7.79 3.11 -15.60
N PRO A 159 -6.96 3.57 -14.64
CA PRO A 159 -6.27 2.69 -13.70
C PRO A 159 -7.20 1.70 -13.01
N LEU A 160 -8.36 2.15 -12.50
CA LEU A 160 -9.33 1.28 -11.85
C LEU A 160 -9.80 0.16 -12.80
N ARG A 161 -10.15 0.50 -14.04
CA ARG A 161 -10.58 -0.50 -15.03
C ARG A 161 -9.50 -1.54 -15.31
N TYR A 162 -8.24 -1.14 -15.42
CA TYR A 162 -7.14 -2.04 -15.73
C TYR A 162 -6.81 -2.96 -14.55
N VAL A 163 -6.81 -2.40 -13.34
CA VAL A 163 -6.58 -3.16 -12.10
C VAL A 163 -7.73 -4.16 -11.85
N VAL A 164 -8.98 -3.73 -12.05
CA VAL A 164 -10.15 -4.62 -11.93
C VAL A 164 -10.12 -5.71 -13.01
N ALA A 165 -9.71 -5.40 -14.23
CA ALA A 165 -9.54 -6.42 -15.27
C ALA A 165 -8.45 -7.44 -14.89
N GLY A 166 -7.31 -6.99 -14.35
CA GLY A 166 -6.23 -7.86 -13.89
C GLY A 166 -6.66 -8.77 -12.74
N PHE A 167 -7.05 -8.19 -11.60
CA PHE A 167 -7.47 -8.99 -10.43
C PHE A 167 -8.76 -9.77 -10.68
N GLY A 168 -9.69 -9.25 -11.48
CA GLY A 168 -10.88 -9.96 -11.89
C GLY A 168 -10.56 -11.22 -12.71
N SER A 169 -9.63 -11.13 -13.67
CA SER A 169 -9.16 -12.30 -14.42
C SER A 169 -8.43 -13.29 -13.50
N SER A 170 -7.61 -12.82 -12.55
CA SER A 170 -7.00 -13.68 -11.54
C SER A 170 -8.04 -14.41 -10.71
N ALA A 171 -9.07 -13.70 -10.25
CA ALA A 171 -10.14 -14.27 -9.43
C ALA A 171 -10.98 -15.31 -10.19
N LEU A 172 -11.17 -15.12 -11.49
CA LEU A 172 -11.85 -16.11 -12.34
C LEU A 172 -10.97 -17.33 -12.60
N LEU A 173 -9.70 -17.13 -12.92
CA LEU A 173 -8.77 -18.21 -13.24
C LEU A 173 -8.34 -19.01 -12.00
N CYS A 174 -8.26 -18.39 -10.83
CA CYS A 174 -7.78 -19.03 -9.62
C CYS A 174 -8.55 -20.31 -9.30
N PRO A 175 -9.87 -20.33 -9.09
CA PRO A 175 -10.59 -21.59 -8.81
C PRO A 175 -10.55 -22.58 -9.96
N LEU A 176 -10.50 -22.13 -11.21
CA LEU A 176 -10.40 -22.98 -12.37
C LEU A 176 -9.11 -23.80 -12.37
N LEU A 177 -7.97 -23.16 -12.06
CA LEU A 177 -6.66 -23.80 -12.04
C LEU A 177 -6.38 -24.54 -10.73
N VAL A 178 -6.88 -24.01 -9.60
CA VAL A 178 -6.70 -24.63 -8.30
C VAL A 178 -7.44 -25.96 -8.19
N TYR A 179 -8.70 -26.00 -8.62
CA TYR A 179 -9.54 -27.18 -8.49
C TYR A 179 -9.64 -28.04 -9.77
N GLY A 180 -9.16 -27.53 -10.91
CA GLY A 180 -9.23 -28.23 -12.19
C GLY A 180 -10.64 -28.24 -12.78
N TRP A 181 -11.40 -27.15 -12.65
CA TRP A 181 -12.73 -27.05 -13.23
C TRP A 181 -12.67 -26.92 -14.77
N LEU A 182 -13.78 -27.19 -15.44
CA LEU A 182 -13.94 -27.12 -16.90
C LEU A 182 -12.94 -27.99 -17.67
N GLY A 183 -12.47 -29.12 -17.09
CA GLY A 183 -11.53 -30.02 -17.75
C GLY A 183 -10.06 -29.58 -17.71
N LEU A 184 -9.75 -28.50 -16.99
CA LEU A 184 -8.37 -28.07 -16.78
C LEU A 184 -7.65 -28.99 -15.76
N PRO A 185 -6.32 -29.14 -15.85
CA PRO A 185 -5.58 -29.89 -14.87
C PRO A 185 -5.64 -29.21 -13.48
N ARG A 186 -5.74 -30.01 -12.44
CA ARG A 186 -5.75 -29.55 -11.04
C ARG A 186 -4.33 -29.21 -10.60
N TRP A 187 -3.99 -27.94 -10.56
CA TRP A 187 -2.65 -27.47 -10.18
C TRP A 187 -2.52 -27.11 -8.70
N GLY A 188 -3.62 -27.15 -7.92
CA GLY A 188 -3.59 -26.81 -6.51
C GLY A 188 -3.00 -25.41 -6.26
N LEU A 189 -2.08 -25.28 -5.30
CA LEU A 189 -1.50 -23.99 -4.93
C LEU A 189 -0.77 -23.29 -6.09
N THR A 190 -0.08 -24.03 -6.97
CA THR A 190 0.58 -23.44 -8.13
C THR A 190 -0.42 -22.83 -9.13
N GLY A 191 -1.66 -23.33 -9.15
CA GLY A 191 -2.76 -22.75 -9.94
C GLY A 191 -3.10 -21.33 -9.52
N SER A 192 -3.09 -21.03 -8.21
CA SER A 192 -3.24 -19.67 -7.69
C SER A 192 -2.10 -18.75 -8.16
N ALA A 193 -0.83 -19.23 -8.09
CA ALA A 193 0.31 -18.45 -8.57
C ALA A 193 0.20 -18.10 -10.06
N VAL A 194 -0.20 -19.05 -10.90
CA VAL A 194 -0.39 -18.84 -12.35
C VAL A 194 -1.55 -17.88 -12.62
N ALA A 195 -2.67 -18.02 -11.91
CA ALA A 195 -3.80 -17.10 -12.03
C ALA A 195 -3.39 -15.65 -11.69
N ASN A 196 -2.64 -15.47 -10.59
CA ASN A 196 -2.10 -14.18 -10.20
C ASN A 196 -1.15 -13.62 -11.28
N LEU A 197 -0.21 -14.44 -11.75
CA LEU A 197 0.74 -14.06 -12.81
C LEU A 197 0.03 -13.55 -14.07
N VAL A 198 -0.96 -14.29 -14.54
CA VAL A 198 -1.76 -13.92 -15.73
C VAL A 198 -2.47 -12.59 -15.53
N GLY A 199 -3.12 -12.40 -14.38
CA GLY A 199 -3.81 -11.14 -14.10
C GLY A 199 -2.86 -9.94 -13.97
N GLN A 200 -1.70 -10.10 -13.36
CA GLN A 200 -0.70 -9.02 -13.25
C GLN A 200 -0.18 -8.62 -14.64
N TRP A 201 0.12 -9.58 -15.51
CA TRP A 201 0.54 -9.29 -16.89
C TRP A 201 -0.60 -8.69 -17.72
N LEU A 202 -1.85 -9.12 -17.54
CA LEU A 202 -2.99 -8.49 -18.21
C LEU A 202 -3.13 -7.02 -17.82
N ALA A 203 -3.07 -6.68 -16.53
CA ALA A 203 -3.09 -5.30 -16.08
C ALA A 203 -1.92 -4.49 -16.68
N ALA A 204 -0.70 -5.02 -16.61
CA ALA A 204 0.49 -4.37 -17.14
C ALA A 204 0.39 -4.11 -18.66
N LEU A 205 -0.12 -5.06 -19.42
CA LEU A 205 -0.34 -4.90 -20.87
C LEU A 205 -1.37 -3.82 -21.18
N LEU A 206 -2.44 -3.70 -20.37
CA LEU A 206 -3.43 -2.63 -20.52
C LEU A 206 -2.81 -1.25 -20.21
N PHE A 207 -1.98 -1.14 -19.15
CA PHE A 207 -1.24 0.09 -18.85
C PHE A 207 -0.22 0.42 -19.94
N ALA A 208 0.53 -0.56 -20.44
CA ALA A 208 1.47 -0.37 -21.53
C ALA A 208 0.74 0.05 -22.82
N GLY A 209 -0.40 -0.57 -23.14
CA GLY A 209 -1.24 -0.19 -24.27
C GLY A 209 -1.72 1.25 -24.19
N ALA A 210 -2.15 1.69 -22.98
CA ALA A 210 -2.55 3.08 -22.75
C ALA A 210 -1.38 4.06 -22.95
N LEU A 211 -0.17 3.69 -22.54
CA LEU A 211 1.04 4.49 -22.71
C LEU A 211 1.43 4.60 -24.19
N LEU A 212 1.39 3.47 -24.91
CA LEU A 212 1.70 3.43 -26.36
C LEU A 212 0.70 4.23 -27.19
N ALA A 213 -0.58 4.27 -26.77
CA ALA A 213 -1.62 5.05 -27.44
C ALA A 213 -1.38 6.57 -27.40
N GLU A 214 -0.61 7.08 -26.43
CA GLU A 214 -0.23 8.50 -26.37
C GLU A 214 0.82 8.91 -27.42
N ARG A 215 1.42 7.94 -28.12
CA ARG A 215 2.38 8.15 -29.23
C ARG A 215 3.55 9.08 -28.91
N VAL A 216 4.03 9.06 -27.67
CA VAL A 216 5.24 9.79 -27.25
C VAL A 216 6.49 8.97 -27.51
N SER A 217 7.66 9.62 -27.51
CA SER A 217 8.95 8.94 -27.62
C SER A 217 9.17 7.97 -26.46
N LEU A 218 9.48 6.72 -26.75
CA LEU A 218 9.77 5.68 -25.75
C LEU A 218 11.26 5.63 -25.36
N ARG A 219 12.10 6.52 -25.90
CA ARG A 219 13.54 6.51 -25.64
C ARG A 219 13.83 6.83 -24.17
N PRO A 220 14.76 6.09 -23.52
CA PRO A 220 15.20 6.41 -22.18
C PRO A 220 15.87 7.79 -22.14
N ASP A 221 15.45 8.62 -21.18
CA ASP A 221 16.05 9.92 -20.87
C ASP A 221 16.78 9.85 -19.54
N ARG A 222 18.12 9.92 -19.58
CA ARG A 222 18.96 9.79 -18.39
C ARG A 222 18.71 10.88 -17.36
N ALA A 223 18.33 12.09 -17.78
CA ALA A 223 18.07 13.20 -16.85
C ALA A 223 16.77 12.95 -16.08
N VAL A 224 15.72 12.51 -16.77
CA VAL A 224 14.44 12.18 -16.15
C VAL A 224 14.56 10.95 -15.25
N LEU A 225 15.25 9.89 -15.73
CA LEU A 225 15.54 8.69 -14.94
C LEU A 225 16.32 9.01 -13.66
N GLY A 226 17.36 9.83 -13.76
CA GLY A 226 18.16 10.25 -12.61
C GLY A 226 17.32 11.01 -11.56
N ALA A 227 16.44 11.90 -12.00
CA ALA A 227 15.56 12.63 -11.11
C ALA A 227 14.49 11.71 -10.45
N GLN A 228 13.98 10.70 -11.18
CA GLN A 228 13.09 9.70 -10.61
C GLN A 228 13.82 8.81 -9.57
N LEU A 229 15.05 8.41 -9.83
CA LEU A 229 15.87 7.63 -8.89
C LEU A 229 16.17 8.40 -7.59
N MET A 230 16.43 9.71 -7.67
CA MET A 230 16.62 10.54 -6.46
C MET A 230 15.36 10.56 -5.60
N MET A 231 14.20 10.76 -6.20
CA MET A 231 12.92 10.73 -5.49
C MET A 231 12.60 9.31 -4.97
N ALA A 232 12.92 8.28 -5.75
CA ALA A 232 12.78 6.89 -5.35
C ALA A 232 13.57 6.57 -4.07
N ARG A 233 14.83 6.98 -4.01
CA ARG A 233 15.67 6.82 -2.83
C ARG A 233 15.00 7.37 -1.57
N ASP A 234 14.47 8.60 -1.65
CA ASP A 234 13.86 9.26 -0.50
C ASP A 234 12.58 8.54 -0.04
N LEU A 235 11.75 8.10 -0.97
CA LEU A 235 10.53 7.36 -0.67
C LEU A 235 10.81 5.94 -0.17
N ILE A 236 11.83 5.26 -0.69
CA ILE A 236 12.25 3.92 -0.20
C ILE A 236 12.73 4.02 1.25
N VAL A 237 13.61 4.99 1.56
CA VAL A 237 14.10 5.18 2.94
C VAL A 237 12.95 5.46 3.89
N ARG A 238 11.97 6.28 3.47
CA ARG A 238 10.74 6.53 4.24
C ARG A 238 9.95 5.25 4.50
N THR A 239 9.73 4.44 3.47
CA THR A 239 8.98 3.17 3.58
C THR A 239 9.70 2.18 4.49
N LEU A 240 11.04 2.09 4.40
CA LEU A 240 11.86 1.28 5.31
C LEU A 240 11.72 1.72 6.77
N ALA A 241 11.70 3.04 7.03
CA ALA A 241 11.49 3.56 8.39
C ALA A 241 10.13 3.11 8.96
N PHE A 242 9.05 3.15 8.18
CA PHE A 242 7.75 2.59 8.60
C PHE A 242 7.82 1.09 8.87
N GLN A 243 8.49 0.31 8.01
CA GLN A 243 8.61 -1.13 8.20
C GLN A 243 9.36 -1.46 9.51
N VAL A 244 10.44 -0.74 9.82
CA VAL A 244 11.15 -0.90 11.08
C VAL A 244 10.24 -0.60 12.27
N CYS A 245 9.40 0.43 12.20
CA CYS A 245 8.42 0.73 13.25
C CYS A 245 7.40 -0.40 13.41
N TYR A 246 6.81 -0.91 12.33
CA TYR A 246 5.83 -1.99 12.40
C TYR A 246 6.43 -3.29 12.93
N VAL A 247 7.60 -3.68 12.45
CA VAL A 247 8.31 -4.88 12.94
C VAL A 247 8.67 -4.73 14.42
N SER A 248 9.16 -3.56 14.85
CA SER A 248 9.48 -3.30 16.25
C SER A 248 8.24 -3.38 17.15
N ALA A 249 7.12 -2.80 16.72
CA ALA A 249 5.86 -2.88 17.47
C ALA A 249 5.36 -4.31 17.61
N ALA A 250 5.40 -5.10 16.52
CA ALA A 250 5.03 -6.51 16.55
C ALA A 250 5.96 -7.35 17.45
N ALA A 251 7.28 -7.10 17.38
CA ALA A 251 8.27 -7.79 18.21
C ALA A 251 8.08 -7.50 19.70
N VAL A 252 7.76 -6.26 20.05
CA VAL A 252 7.45 -5.88 21.45
C VAL A 252 6.11 -6.46 21.88
N ALA A 253 5.06 -6.41 21.05
CA ALA A 253 3.77 -7.02 21.35
C ALA A 253 3.89 -8.54 21.62
N ALA A 254 4.73 -9.24 20.83
CA ALA A 254 4.99 -10.67 21.02
C ALA A 254 5.59 -10.98 22.40
N ARG A 255 6.41 -10.09 22.96
CA ARG A 255 7.02 -10.26 24.30
C ARG A 255 6.03 -10.08 25.44
N PHE A 256 4.90 -9.41 25.20
CA PHE A 256 3.79 -9.30 26.15
C PHE A 256 2.82 -10.48 26.10
N GLY A 257 3.03 -11.43 25.20
CA GLY A 257 2.29 -12.68 25.09
C GLY A 257 1.38 -12.78 23.87
N ALA A 258 0.82 -13.98 23.67
CA ALA A 258 0.05 -14.30 22.47
C ALA A 258 -1.21 -13.42 22.30
N ALA A 259 -1.93 -13.13 23.40
CA ALA A 259 -3.11 -12.29 23.34
C ALA A 259 -2.80 -10.84 22.92
N ALA A 260 -1.68 -10.27 23.40
CA ALA A 260 -1.24 -8.93 23.01
C ALA A 260 -0.82 -8.88 21.53
N LEU A 261 -0.10 -9.89 21.03
CA LEU A 261 0.27 -10.00 19.63
C LEU A 261 -0.97 -10.15 18.73
N ALA A 262 -1.93 -11.00 19.12
CA ALA A 262 -3.17 -11.17 18.38
C ALA A 262 -3.99 -9.87 18.33
N ALA A 263 -4.11 -9.17 19.46
CA ALA A 263 -4.78 -7.88 19.55
C ALA A 263 -4.10 -6.83 18.64
N HIS A 264 -2.76 -6.77 18.66
CA HIS A 264 -1.98 -5.90 17.78
C HIS A 264 -2.26 -6.21 16.30
N GLN A 265 -2.30 -7.48 15.92
CA GLN A 265 -2.57 -7.88 14.54
C GLN A 265 -3.98 -7.45 14.08
N VAL A 266 -5.01 -7.62 14.90
CA VAL A 266 -6.36 -7.19 14.56
C VAL A 266 -6.40 -5.67 14.34
N VAL A 267 -5.81 -4.90 15.25
CA VAL A 267 -5.77 -3.43 15.14
C VAL A 267 -4.96 -2.99 13.92
N LEU A 268 -3.83 -3.64 13.62
CA LEU A 268 -3.00 -3.34 12.46
C LEU A 268 -3.72 -3.61 11.13
N GLN A 269 -4.45 -4.72 11.03
CA GLN A 269 -5.24 -5.04 9.83
C GLN A 269 -6.37 -4.02 9.62
N LEU A 270 -7.06 -3.66 10.70
CA LEU A 270 -8.09 -2.65 10.64
C LEU A 270 -7.53 -1.29 10.25
N TRP A 271 -6.39 -0.89 10.84
CA TRP A 271 -5.65 0.30 10.45
C TRP A 271 -5.32 0.31 8.95
N GLY A 272 -4.84 -0.83 8.41
CA GLY A 272 -4.56 -0.97 6.98
C GLY A 272 -5.77 -0.65 6.10
N LEU A 273 -6.95 -1.17 6.44
CA LEU A 273 -8.20 -0.88 5.71
C LEU A 273 -8.59 0.60 5.78
N LEU A 274 -8.48 1.22 6.96
CA LEU A 274 -8.78 2.63 7.16
C LEU A 274 -7.80 3.53 6.40
N ALA A 275 -6.53 3.16 6.40
CA ALA A 275 -5.48 3.87 5.67
C ALA A 275 -5.75 3.91 4.16
N LEU A 276 -6.37 2.88 3.54
CA LEU A 276 -6.74 2.93 2.12
C LEU A 276 -7.68 4.09 1.80
N VAL A 277 -8.64 4.37 2.69
CA VAL A 277 -9.58 5.49 2.51
C VAL A 277 -8.84 6.82 2.58
N LEU A 278 -7.98 7.00 3.58
CA LEU A 278 -7.20 8.23 3.77
C LEU A 278 -6.17 8.42 2.65
N ASP A 279 -5.53 7.34 2.20
CA ASP A 279 -4.55 7.37 1.10
C ASP A 279 -5.21 7.72 -0.24
N SER A 280 -6.44 7.31 -0.47
CA SER A 280 -7.18 7.70 -1.67
C SER A 280 -7.39 9.22 -1.77
N LEU A 281 -7.60 9.89 -0.64
CA LEU A 281 -7.68 11.35 -0.54
C LEU A 281 -6.29 12.00 -0.71
N ALA A 282 -5.25 11.38 -0.14
CA ALA A 282 -3.87 11.81 -0.35
C ALA A 282 -3.45 11.77 -1.83
N ILE A 283 -3.86 10.74 -2.58
CA ILE A 283 -3.65 10.63 -4.02
C ILE A 283 -4.34 11.77 -4.78
N ALA A 284 -5.58 12.11 -4.41
CA ALA A 284 -6.29 13.24 -4.99
C ALA A 284 -5.57 14.57 -4.69
N ALA A 285 -5.11 14.76 -3.43
CA ALA A 285 -4.31 15.92 -3.04
C ALA A 285 -3.03 16.03 -3.89
N GLN A 286 -2.29 14.94 -4.00
CA GLN A 286 -1.04 14.87 -4.75
C GLN A 286 -1.22 15.31 -6.21
N SER A 287 -2.23 14.78 -6.90
CA SER A 287 -2.51 15.09 -8.29
C SER A 287 -2.95 16.55 -8.48
N LEU A 288 -3.87 17.03 -7.65
CA LEU A 288 -4.42 18.39 -7.77
C LEU A 288 -3.41 19.46 -7.36
N VAL A 289 -2.69 19.27 -6.25
CA VAL A 289 -1.66 20.22 -5.78
C VAL A 289 -0.48 20.24 -6.75
N GLY A 290 -0.04 19.06 -7.23
CA GLY A 290 1.02 18.98 -8.23
C GLY A 290 0.68 19.72 -9.50
N ALA A 291 -0.56 19.59 -10.00
CA ALA A 291 -1.03 20.31 -11.19
C ALA A 291 -1.13 21.83 -10.94
N ALA A 292 -1.65 22.26 -9.79
CA ALA A 292 -1.75 23.69 -9.46
C ALA A 292 -0.36 24.35 -9.37
N LEU A 293 0.60 23.67 -8.74
CA LEU A 293 1.99 24.16 -8.69
C LEU A 293 2.66 24.14 -10.06
N GLY A 294 2.35 23.16 -10.91
CA GLY A 294 2.82 23.10 -12.29
C GLY A 294 2.31 24.27 -13.13
N ALA A 295 1.07 24.72 -12.88
CA ALA A 295 0.48 25.89 -13.51
C ALA A 295 1.02 27.24 -12.95
N GLY A 296 1.90 27.21 -11.93
CA GLY A 296 2.41 28.42 -11.27
C GLY A 296 1.42 29.06 -10.30
N ASP A 297 0.28 28.42 -9.99
CA ASP A 297 -0.76 28.96 -9.11
C ASP A 297 -0.63 28.41 -7.67
N ALA A 298 0.26 29.00 -6.91
CA ALA A 298 0.48 28.64 -5.50
C ALA A 298 -0.77 28.94 -4.62
N GLY A 299 -1.55 29.97 -4.98
CA GLY A 299 -2.79 30.30 -4.28
C GLY A 299 -3.83 29.20 -4.42
N HIS A 300 -4.01 28.70 -5.63
CA HIS A 300 -4.89 27.56 -5.91
C HIS A 300 -4.38 26.29 -5.22
N ALA A 301 -3.07 25.99 -5.28
CA ALA A 301 -2.47 24.85 -4.59
C ALA A 301 -2.77 24.85 -3.09
N LYS A 302 -2.61 26.02 -2.42
CA LYS A 302 -2.95 26.19 -1.00
C LYS A 302 -4.44 25.97 -0.73
N ALA A 303 -5.31 26.50 -1.58
CA ALA A 303 -6.75 26.31 -1.44
C ALA A 303 -7.18 24.85 -1.61
N VAL A 304 -6.56 24.12 -2.54
CA VAL A 304 -6.78 22.67 -2.73
C VAL A 304 -6.28 21.91 -1.49
N ALA A 305 -5.07 22.21 -1.01
CA ALA A 305 -4.51 21.56 0.17
C ALA A 305 -5.45 21.66 1.37
N TRP A 306 -5.94 22.85 1.70
CA TRP A 306 -6.89 23.06 2.79
C TRP A 306 -8.20 22.26 2.62
N ARG A 307 -8.74 22.25 1.40
CA ARG A 307 -9.98 21.50 1.12
C ARG A 307 -9.80 20.00 1.27
N VAL A 308 -8.73 19.45 0.68
CA VAL A 308 -8.50 17.99 0.81
C VAL A 308 -8.24 17.62 2.27
N THR A 309 -7.51 18.46 3.03
CA THR A 309 -7.30 18.23 4.47
C THR A 309 -8.64 18.24 5.22
N ALA A 310 -9.54 19.17 4.92
CA ALA A 310 -10.87 19.20 5.54
C ALA A 310 -11.72 17.96 5.17
N PHE A 311 -11.68 17.50 3.91
CA PHE A 311 -12.38 16.28 3.51
C PHE A 311 -11.76 15.03 4.16
N SER A 312 -10.43 14.97 4.27
CA SER A 312 -9.73 13.86 4.91
C SER A 312 -10.02 13.81 6.41
N LEU A 313 -10.04 14.97 7.07
CA LEU A 313 -10.43 15.07 8.48
C LEU A 313 -11.89 14.64 8.71
N LEU A 314 -12.80 15.06 7.83
CA LEU A 314 -14.21 14.63 7.88
C LEU A 314 -14.33 13.11 7.69
N ALA A 315 -13.68 12.56 6.68
CA ALA A 315 -13.68 11.11 6.45
C ALA A 315 -13.10 10.35 7.63
N ALA A 316 -11.97 10.79 8.17
CA ALA A 316 -11.35 10.20 9.35
C ALA A 316 -12.25 10.32 10.59
N GLY A 317 -12.95 11.44 10.77
CA GLY A 317 -13.92 11.64 11.85
C GLY A 317 -15.13 10.69 11.75
N ILE A 318 -15.65 10.48 10.53
CA ILE A 318 -16.73 9.49 10.28
C ILE A 318 -16.25 8.08 10.61
N LEU A 319 -15.05 7.71 10.16
CA LEU A 319 -14.46 6.40 10.47
C LEU A 319 -14.21 6.23 11.97
N ALA A 320 -13.69 7.25 12.64
CA ALA A 320 -13.51 7.24 14.09
C ALA A 320 -14.83 7.08 14.84
N ALA A 321 -15.87 7.80 14.42
CA ALA A 321 -17.20 7.68 15.01
C ALA A 321 -17.79 6.27 14.78
N ALA A 322 -17.68 5.72 13.58
CA ALA A 322 -18.14 4.37 13.26
C ALA A 322 -17.44 3.31 14.13
N LEU A 323 -16.11 3.41 14.31
CA LEU A 323 -15.35 2.49 15.16
C LEU A 323 -15.65 2.70 16.65
N GLY A 324 -15.83 3.95 17.08
CA GLY A 324 -16.20 4.26 18.46
C GLY A 324 -17.58 3.70 18.83
N LEU A 325 -18.58 3.92 17.98
CA LEU A 325 -19.94 3.37 18.15
C LEU A 325 -19.96 1.84 18.03
N GLY A 326 -19.13 1.26 17.16
CA GLY A 326 -19.00 -0.18 16.96
C GLY A 326 -18.08 -0.89 17.95
N SER A 327 -17.50 -0.20 18.93
CA SER A 327 -16.47 -0.74 19.82
C SER A 327 -16.89 -1.98 20.62
N SER A 328 -18.18 -2.16 20.88
CA SER A 328 -18.73 -3.34 21.56
C SER A 328 -18.97 -4.55 20.64
N VAL A 329 -19.09 -4.34 19.34
CA VAL A 329 -19.48 -5.38 18.37
C VAL A 329 -18.32 -5.73 17.43
N LEU A 330 -17.65 -4.72 16.87
CA LEU A 330 -16.63 -4.92 15.83
C LEU A 330 -15.45 -5.82 16.26
N PRO A 331 -14.87 -5.71 17.49
CA PRO A 331 -13.81 -6.62 17.90
C PRO A 331 -14.25 -8.09 17.90
N GLY A 332 -15.50 -8.37 18.26
CA GLY A 332 -16.07 -9.72 18.27
C GLY A 332 -16.25 -10.34 16.89
N LEU A 333 -16.18 -9.56 15.79
CA LEU A 333 -16.18 -10.09 14.43
C LEU A 333 -14.84 -10.75 14.06
N PHE A 334 -13.76 -10.42 14.77
CA PHE A 334 -12.42 -10.92 14.47
C PHE A 334 -12.02 -12.11 15.35
N THR A 335 -12.57 -12.20 16.58
CA THR A 335 -12.20 -13.26 17.53
C THR A 335 -13.27 -13.42 18.62
N ASP A 336 -13.46 -14.66 19.08
CA ASP A 336 -14.28 -15.00 20.25
C ASP A 336 -13.43 -15.18 21.51
N ASP A 337 -12.09 -15.09 21.40
CA ASP A 337 -11.19 -15.26 22.53
C ASP A 337 -11.28 -14.07 23.50
N ARG A 338 -11.77 -14.32 24.71
CA ARG A 338 -11.94 -13.30 25.76
C ARG A 338 -10.63 -12.63 26.16
N SER A 339 -9.49 -13.33 26.10
CA SER A 339 -8.19 -12.77 26.45
C SER A 339 -7.73 -11.75 25.39
N VAL A 340 -7.98 -12.03 24.11
CA VAL A 340 -7.69 -11.15 22.99
C VAL A 340 -8.64 -9.94 23.02
N LEU A 341 -9.94 -10.17 23.22
CA LEU A 341 -10.92 -9.09 23.35
C LEU A 341 -10.59 -8.13 24.49
N ALA A 342 -10.15 -8.64 25.63
CA ALA A 342 -9.68 -7.80 26.74
C ALA A 342 -8.43 -7.00 26.40
N ALA A 343 -7.51 -7.58 25.60
CA ALA A 343 -6.27 -6.92 25.16
C ALA A 343 -6.51 -5.87 24.06
N ILE A 344 -7.56 -6.02 23.23
CA ILE A 344 -7.89 -5.06 22.15
C ILE A 344 -8.39 -3.72 22.69
N GLY A 345 -9.02 -3.68 23.87
CA GLY A 345 -9.75 -2.51 24.35
C GLY A 345 -8.93 -1.21 24.33
N VAL A 346 -7.70 -1.22 24.86
CA VAL A 346 -6.84 -0.04 24.88
C VAL A 346 -6.35 0.37 23.48
N PRO A 347 -5.74 -0.52 22.67
CA PRO A 347 -5.33 -0.19 21.31
C PRO A 347 -6.46 0.28 20.42
N TRP A 348 -7.67 -0.25 20.62
CA TRP A 348 -8.86 0.16 19.87
C TRP A 348 -9.17 1.65 20.07
N TRP A 349 -9.29 2.09 21.31
CA TRP A 349 -9.57 3.50 21.60
C TRP A 349 -8.44 4.42 21.20
N PHE A 350 -7.19 3.95 21.32
CA PHE A 350 -6.04 4.70 20.81
C PHE A 350 -6.16 4.91 19.29
N MET A 351 -6.49 3.86 18.54
CA MET A 351 -6.72 3.95 17.09
C MET A 351 -7.86 4.92 16.76
N VAL A 352 -8.99 4.85 17.49
CA VAL A 352 -10.16 5.74 17.28
C VAL A 352 -9.75 7.21 17.47
N VAL A 353 -9.04 7.52 18.54
CA VAL A 353 -8.59 8.90 18.84
C VAL A 353 -7.54 9.38 17.83
N GLN A 354 -6.68 8.49 17.35
CA GLN A 354 -5.61 8.82 16.40
C GLN A 354 -6.14 9.10 14.98
N LEU A 355 -7.30 8.52 14.60
CA LEU A 355 -7.81 8.61 13.22
C LEU A 355 -7.98 10.05 12.69
N PRO A 356 -8.55 11.03 13.42
CA PRO A 356 -8.66 12.41 12.95
C PRO A 356 -7.28 13.03 12.65
N PHE A 357 -6.29 12.76 13.50
CA PHE A 357 -4.90 13.21 13.27
C PHE A 357 -4.30 12.54 12.02
N ALA A 358 -4.54 11.23 11.86
CA ALA A 358 -4.13 10.51 10.65
C ALA A 358 -4.77 11.12 9.39
N GLY A 359 -6.03 11.53 9.44
CA GLY A 359 -6.68 12.24 8.32
C GLY A 359 -5.91 13.48 7.89
N ILE A 360 -5.41 14.28 8.84
CA ILE A 360 -4.57 15.45 8.55
C ILE A 360 -3.23 15.01 7.96
N VAL A 361 -2.57 14.04 8.58
CA VAL A 361 -1.24 13.55 8.14
C VAL A 361 -1.29 13.01 6.72
N PHE A 362 -2.24 12.15 6.38
CA PHE A 362 -2.39 11.61 5.04
C PHE A 362 -2.65 12.71 3.98
N ALA A 363 -3.49 13.69 4.32
CA ALA A 363 -3.73 14.81 3.41
C ALA A 363 -2.46 15.64 3.17
N VAL A 364 -1.72 15.95 4.25
CA VAL A 364 -0.44 16.68 4.18
C VAL A 364 0.61 15.88 3.41
N ASP A 365 0.68 14.57 3.61
CA ASP A 365 1.54 13.68 2.83
C ASP A 365 1.24 13.80 1.32
N GLY A 366 -0.03 13.76 0.94
CA GLY A 366 -0.43 13.96 -0.45
C GLY A 366 -0.05 15.34 -1.00
N VAL A 367 -0.20 16.39 -0.20
CA VAL A 367 0.22 17.76 -0.54
C VAL A 367 1.74 17.84 -0.75
N LEU A 368 2.53 17.30 0.16
CA LEU A 368 4.00 17.30 0.10
C LEU A 368 4.52 16.47 -1.08
N LEU A 369 3.90 15.31 -1.34
CA LEU A 369 4.20 14.52 -2.54
C LEU A 369 3.89 15.31 -3.81
N GLY A 370 2.74 15.98 -3.90
CA GLY A 370 2.37 16.86 -5.01
C GLY A 370 3.33 18.04 -5.17
N ALA A 371 3.82 18.58 -4.04
CA ALA A 371 4.87 19.59 -4.01
C ALA A 371 6.25 19.02 -4.42
N GLY A 372 6.43 17.70 -4.46
CA GLY A 372 7.68 17.04 -4.82
C GLY A 372 8.75 17.09 -3.72
N ASP A 373 8.34 17.34 -2.47
CA ASP A 373 9.26 17.45 -1.33
C ASP A 373 9.44 16.09 -0.60
N ALA A 374 9.85 15.08 -1.35
CA ALA A 374 10.13 13.75 -0.82
C ALA A 374 11.28 13.75 0.20
N ALA A 375 12.23 14.66 0.07
CA ALA A 375 13.37 14.79 0.97
C ALA A 375 12.94 15.22 2.39
N PHE A 376 12.04 16.20 2.48
CA PHE A 376 11.45 16.60 3.76
C PHE A 376 10.66 15.44 4.39
N MET A 377 9.80 14.78 3.60
CA MET A 377 8.99 13.65 4.07
C MET A 377 9.86 12.51 4.62
N ARG A 378 10.94 12.15 3.90
CA ARG A 378 11.93 11.17 4.38
C ARG A 378 12.49 11.58 5.73
N THR A 379 13.00 12.83 5.83
CA THR A 379 13.68 13.32 7.02
C THR A 379 12.74 13.38 8.21
N ALA A 380 11.52 13.91 8.02
CA ALA A 380 10.49 13.97 9.05
C ALA A 380 10.09 12.56 9.54
N THR A 381 9.87 11.61 8.60
CA THR A 381 9.49 10.23 8.96
C THR A 381 10.61 9.52 9.72
N VAL A 382 11.87 9.62 9.25
CA VAL A 382 13.01 9.00 9.92
C VAL A 382 13.23 9.61 11.31
N ALA A 383 13.15 10.93 11.43
CA ALA A 383 13.26 11.61 12.73
C ALA A 383 12.16 11.16 13.70
N SER A 384 10.90 11.15 13.26
CA SER A 384 9.77 10.67 14.07
C SER A 384 9.91 9.21 14.49
N ALA A 385 10.42 8.36 13.60
CA ALA A 385 10.69 6.96 13.92
C ALA A 385 11.78 6.82 14.99
N LEU A 386 12.92 7.49 14.80
CA LEU A 386 14.10 7.33 15.66
C LEU A 386 13.95 8.04 17.02
N VAL A 387 13.30 9.21 17.06
CA VAL A 387 13.18 10.04 18.27
C VAL A 387 11.86 9.79 19.01
N GLY A 388 10.78 9.57 18.26
CA GLY A 388 9.44 9.40 18.83
C GLY A 388 9.08 7.93 19.04
N PHE A 389 8.87 7.19 17.94
CA PHE A 389 8.22 5.90 18.00
C PHE A 389 9.10 4.79 18.59
N LEU A 390 10.29 4.56 18.04
CA LEU A 390 11.15 3.44 18.46
C LEU A 390 11.56 3.49 19.92
N PRO A 391 12.02 4.65 20.47
CA PRO A 391 12.34 4.73 21.87
C PRO A 391 11.15 4.40 22.77
N LEU A 392 9.96 4.95 22.48
CA LEU A 392 8.77 4.70 23.30
C LEU A 392 8.35 3.23 23.29
N VAL A 393 8.39 2.57 22.11
CA VAL A 393 8.06 1.14 21.98
C VAL A 393 9.03 0.27 22.77
N TRP A 394 10.34 0.51 22.67
CA TRP A 394 11.33 -0.29 23.41
C TRP A 394 11.38 0.04 24.90
N LEU A 395 11.17 1.30 25.30
CA LEU A 395 11.03 1.69 26.70
C LEU A 395 9.80 1.04 27.35
N SER A 396 8.69 0.89 26.62
CA SER A 396 7.51 0.20 27.14
C SER A 396 7.82 -1.24 27.54
N LEU A 397 8.71 -1.91 26.79
CA LEU A 397 9.20 -3.24 27.16
C LEU A 397 10.15 -3.20 28.35
N ALA A 398 11.12 -2.26 28.37
CA ALA A 398 12.14 -2.15 29.42
C ALA A 398 11.53 -1.84 30.80
N TYR A 399 10.51 -1.00 30.84
CA TYR A 399 9.82 -0.63 32.08
C TYR A 399 8.61 -1.49 32.43
N GLY A 400 8.32 -2.53 31.62
CA GLY A 400 7.20 -3.41 31.86
C GLY A 400 5.83 -2.69 31.80
N TRP A 401 5.74 -1.60 31.03
CA TRP A 401 4.50 -0.83 30.84
C TRP A 401 3.42 -1.60 30.09
N GLY A 402 3.55 -2.89 29.99
CA GLY A 402 2.75 -3.85 29.23
C GLY A 402 1.31 -3.46 29.01
N TRP A 403 0.65 -4.16 28.12
CA TRP A 403 -0.79 -4.10 27.82
C TRP A 403 -1.72 -4.20 29.07
N ARG A 404 -1.16 -4.40 30.25
CA ARG A 404 -1.84 -4.34 31.55
C ARG A 404 -1.98 -2.94 32.13
N VAL A 405 -1.61 -1.90 31.40
CA VAL A 405 -1.86 -0.53 31.83
C VAL A 405 -3.36 -0.34 31.95
N SER A 406 -3.86 -0.45 33.17
CA SER A 406 -5.23 -0.06 33.51
C SER A 406 -5.42 1.39 33.07
N GLY A 407 -6.60 1.78 32.57
CA GLY A 407 -6.87 3.10 32.02
C GLY A 407 -6.52 4.30 32.93
N ARG A 408 -6.05 4.06 34.15
CA ARG A 408 -5.54 5.08 35.10
C ARG A 408 -4.10 5.52 34.83
N ASP A 409 -3.25 4.65 34.25
CA ASP A 409 -1.86 4.96 33.99
C ASP A 409 -1.67 5.64 32.62
N TRP A 410 -2.60 5.42 31.70
CA TRP A 410 -2.63 6.08 30.38
C TRP A 410 -2.91 7.58 30.47
N ALA A 411 -3.74 8.01 31.41
CA ALA A 411 -4.02 9.43 31.65
C ALA A 411 -2.78 10.20 32.12
N ARG A 412 -1.78 9.53 32.70
CA ARG A 412 -0.50 10.13 33.10
C ARG A 412 0.50 10.27 31.96
N LEU A 413 0.42 9.39 30.95
CA LEU A 413 1.34 9.43 29.80
C LEU A 413 0.90 10.41 28.71
N SER A 414 -0.39 10.66 28.56
CA SER A 414 -0.93 11.66 27.63
C SER A 414 -0.76 13.12 28.09
N CYS A 415 -0.30 13.35 29.32
CA CYS A 415 0.02 14.69 29.83
C CYS A 415 1.50 15.11 29.66
N CYS A 416 2.34 14.23 29.12
CA CYS A 416 3.78 14.50 28.93
C CYS A 416 4.23 14.49 27.45
N GLY A 417 3.28 14.55 26.47
CA GLY A 417 3.60 14.62 25.05
C GLY A 417 3.05 15.88 24.39
#